data_fe7c50ab10110b062d58598b3839f0c0
#
_entry.id   fe7c50ab10110b062d58598b3839f0c0
#
_cell.length_a   1.000
_cell.length_b   1.000
_cell.length_c   1.000
_cell.angle_alpha   90.00
_cell.angle_beta   90.00
_cell.angle_gamma   90.00
#
_symmetry.space_group_name_H-M   'P 1'
#
loop_
_entity.id
_entity.type
_entity.pdbx_description
1 polymer ?
#
loop_
_entity_poly.entity_id
_entity_poly.type
_entity_poly.pdbx_seq_one_letter_code
_entity_poly.pdbx_strand_id
1 'polypeptide(L)'
;KIGPSPKWMQRCLAANGIRLINNLVDITNYVMEEYGQPMHAYDLDTISGREIVVRRAKAGEKFVTLDGQERQMDENVLMICDGEKAVGIAGIMGGENSMITDQVRTVLFEAACFDGTNIRLSSKRIGLRTDASGKFEKGLDPNNAEAAIDRACQLMEELGAGEVVGGIVDYYQVKREP
;
A
#
# COMPACT_ATOMS: atom_id res chain seq x y z
N LYS A 1 18.18 -0.29 -6.46
CA LYS A 1 18.09 -1.21 -7.61
C LYS A 1 17.13 -2.33 -7.27
N ILE A 2 16.13 -2.60 -8.12
CA ILE A 2 15.23 -3.74 -7.95
C ILE A 2 15.97 -5.05 -8.15
N GLY A 3 15.68 -6.01 -7.29
CA GLY A 3 16.27 -7.33 -7.29
C GLY A 3 15.64 -8.24 -6.24
N PRO A 4 16.18 -9.44 -6.04
CA PRO A 4 15.68 -10.33 -5.00
C PRO A 4 16.00 -9.78 -3.60
N SER A 5 15.12 -10.00 -2.66
CA SER A 5 15.35 -9.71 -1.24
C SER A 5 16.45 -10.59 -0.65
N PRO A 6 17.12 -10.18 0.44
CA PRO A 6 18.11 -11.00 1.10
C PRO A 6 17.48 -12.28 1.68
N LYS A 7 18.27 -13.35 1.78
CA LYS A 7 17.77 -14.68 2.19
C LYS A 7 17.06 -14.69 3.55
N TRP A 8 17.48 -13.84 4.48
CA TRP A 8 16.84 -13.75 5.80
C TRP A 8 15.42 -13.22 5.68
N MET A 9 15.19 -12.16 4.89
CA MET A 9 13.86 -11.59 4.64
C MET A 9 12.97 -12.56 3.88
N GLN A 10 13.52 -13.23 2.86
CA GLN A 10 12.81 -14.29 2.12
C GLN A 10 12.30 -15.39 3.06
N ARG A 11 13.13 -15.83 4.02
CA ARG A 11 12.75 -16.86 5.00
C ARG A 11 11.64 -16.38 5.94
N CYS A 12 11.74 -15.13 6.42
CA CYS A 12 10.71 -14.55 7.29
C CYS A 12 9.36 -14.46 6.57
N LEU A 13 9.34 -13.93 5.34
CA LEU A 13 8.11 -13.80 4.55
C LEU A 13 7.51 -15.17 4.19
N ALA A 14 8.34 -16.10 3.72
CA ALA A 14 7.91 -17.46 3.40
C ALA A 14 7.34 -18.21 4.62
N ALA A 15 7.92 -18.02 5.81
CA ALA A 15 7.41 -18.61 7.06
C ALA A 15 6.01 -18.07 7.43
N ASN A 16 5.68 -16.86 7.01
CA ASN A 16 4.35 -16.25 7.18
C ASN A 16 3.42 -16.51 5.97
N GLY A 17 3.82 -17.34 5.02
CA GLY A 17 3.01 -17.69 3.85
C GLY A 17 2.95 -16.59 2.79
N ILE A 18 3.81 -15.56 2.87
CA ILE A 18 3.83 -14.43 1.96
C ILE A 18 4.68 -14.77 0.74
N ARG A 19 4.10 -14.55 -0.46
CA ARG A 19 4.79 -14.76 -1.72
C ARG A 19 5.86 -13.68 -1.94
N LEU A 20 7.07 -14.11 -2.26
CA LEU A 20 8.17 -13.23 -2.63
C LEU A 20 7.97 -12.64 -4.02
N ILE A 21 8.27 -11.36 -4.19
CA ILE A 21 8.12 -10.63 -5.47
C ILE A 21 9.45 -9.98 -5.85
N ASN A 22 9.83 -8.91 -5.18
CA ASN A 22 11.10 -8.22 -5.31
C ASN A 22 11.41 -7.47 -4.01
N ASN A 23 12.63 -6.96 -3.86
CA ASN A 23 13.08 -6.30 -2.63
C ASN A 23 12.18 -5.13 -2.19
N LEU A 24 11.59 -4.36 -3.11
CA LEU A 24 10.72 -3.24 -2.76
C LEU A 24 9.38 -3.73 -2.17
N VAL A 25 8.71 -4.63 -2.86
CA VAL A 25 7.43 -5.18 -2.42
C VAL A 25 7.63 -6.06 -1.17
N ASP A 26 8.71 -6.80 -1.12
CA ASP A 26 9.04 -7.65 0.04
C ASP A 26 9.33 -6.81 1.28
N ILE A 27 9.95 -5.62 1.16
CA ILE A 27 10.11 -4.66 2.26
C ILE A 27 8.75 -4.22 2.80
N THR A 28 7.80 -3.84 1.95
CA THR A 28 6.46 -3.43 2.42
C THR A 28 5.73 -4.57 3.13
N ASN A 29 5.84 -5.78 2.61
CA ASN A 29 5.28 -6.98 3.25
C ASN A 29 5.99 -7.32 4.57
N TYR A 30 7.32 -7.17 4.63
CA TYR A 30 8.07 -7.40 5.85
C TYR A 30 7.68 -6.41 6.96
N VAL A 31 7.59 -5.12 6.64
CA VAL A 31 7.15 -4.09 7.59
C VAL A 31 5.70 -4.34 8.02
N MET A 32 4.83 -4.78 7.12
CA MET A 32 3.46 -5.16 7.48
C MET A 32 3.42 -6.27 8.54
N GLU A 33 4.31 -7.26 8.46
CA GLU A 33 4.38 -8.33 9.46
C GLU A 33 5.08 -7.87 10.76
N GLU A 34 6.13 -7.04 10.65
CA GLU A 34 6.90 -6.56 11.80
C GLU A 34 6.12 -5.54 12.64
N TYR A 35 5.40 -4.61 11.99
CA TYR A 35 4.68 -3.49 12.63
C TYR A 35 3.15 -3.66 12.66
N GLY A 36 2.61 -4.67 11.96
CA GLY A 36 1.17 -4.79 11.79
C GLY A 36 0.55 -3.72 10.89
N GLN A 37 1.38 -2.90 10.21
CA GLN A 37 0.98 -1.77 9.37
C GLN A 37 1.11 -2.14 7.89
N PRO A 38 -0.01 -2.38 7.17
CA PRO A 38 0.04 -2.56 5.73
C PRO A 38 0.58 -1.30 5.05
N MET A 39 1.43 -1.52 4.07
CA MET A 39 2.03 -0.47 3.26
C MET A 39 1.82 -0.75 1.78
N HIS A 40 1.83 0.31 0.98
CA HIS A 40 1.86 0.21 -0.47
C HIS A 40 3.03 0.99 -1.05
N ALA A 41 3.51 0.56 -2.22
CA ALA A 41 4.55 1.22 -2.97
C ALA A 41 4.04 1.52 -4.38
N TYR A 42 4.09 2.80 -4.76
CA TYR A 42 3.75 3.28 -6.10
C TYR A 42 5.02 3.63 -6.88
N ASP A 43 5.00 3.41 -8.17
CA ASP A 43 5.94 4.08 -9.06
C ASP A 43 5.52 5.55 -9.19
N LEU A 44 6.30 6.48 -8.63
CA LEU A 44 5.97 7.91 -8.60
C LEU A 44 5.84 8.51 -10.02
N ASP A 45 6.52 7.95 -11.01
CA ASP A 45 6.43 8.42 -12.39
C ASP A 45 5.07 8.09 -13.04
N THR A 46 4.29 7.18 -12.44
CA THR A 46 2.92 6.83 -12.88
C THR A 46 1.83 7.64 -12.18
N ILE A 47 2.20 8.42 -11.15
CA ILE A 47 1.27 9.22 -10.35
C ILE A 47 1.12 10.61 -10.98
N SER A 48 -0.02 10.84 -11.62
CA SER A 48 -0.34 12.10 -12.29
C SER A 48 -0.45 13.26 -11.29
N GLY A 49 0.18 14.39 -11.60
CA GLY A 49 0.20 15.57 -10.72
C GLY A 49 1.07 15.42 -9.46
N ARG A 50 1.68 14.24 -9.24
CA ARG A 50 2.44 13.91 -8.01
C ARG A 50 1.62 14.18 -6.74
N GLU A 51 0.34 13.89 -6.79
CA GLU A 51 -0.58 14.05 -5.67
C GLU A 51 -1.34 12.75 -5.41
N ILE A 52 -1.74 12.56 -4.16
CA ILE A 52 -2.62 11.46 -3.74
C ILE A 52 -3.92 12.07 -3.24
N VAL A 53 -5.02 11.64 -3.85
CA VAL A 53 -6.38 12.06 -3.51
C VAL A 53 -7.17 10.85 -3.04
N VAL A 54 -7.60 10.87 -1.78
CA VAL A 54 -8.45 9.81 -1.22
C VAL A 54 -9.90 10.22 -1.39
N ARG A 55 -10.68 9.46 -2.14
CA ARG A 55 -12.10 9.73 -2.40
C ARG A 55 -12.94 8.46 -2.41
N ARG A 56 -14.24 8.61 -2.32
CA ARG A 56 -15.16 7.51 -2.62
C ARG A 56 -15.20 7.22 -4.12
N ALA A 57 -15.40 5.97 -4.48
CA ALA A 57 -15.64 5.57 -5.86
C ALA A 57 -16.93 6.19 -6.39
N LYS A 58 -17.02 6.33 -7.70
CA LYS A 58 -18.29 6.62 -8.38
C LYS A 58 -19.10 5.33 -8.50
N ALA A 59 -20.42 5.42 -8.51
CA ALA A 59 -21.28 4.26 -8.73
C ALA A 59 -20.93 3.59 -10.07
N GLY A 60 -20.58 2.30 -10.02
CA GLY A 60 -20.21 1.53 -11.21
C GLY A 60 -18.80 1.83 -11.76
N GLU A 61 -17.96 2.56 -11.04
CA GLU A 61 -16.57 2.81 -11.44
C GLU A 61 -15.83 1.49 -11.62
N LYS A 62 -15.20 1.31 -12.78
CA LYS A 62 -14.40 0.14 -13.09
C LYS A 62 -12.93 0.38 -12.74
N PHE A 63 -12.29 -0.61 -12.16
CA PHE A 63 -10.91 -0.54 -11.76
C PHE A 63 -10.20 -1.89 -11.91
N VAL A 64 -9.01 -1.90 -12.51
CA VAL A 64 -8.19 -3.10 -12.67
C VAL A 64 -7.18 -3.17 -11.52
N THR A 65 -7.30 -4.21 -10.72
CA THR A 65 -6.43 -4.47 -9.58
C THR A 65 -5.12 -5.17 -9.99
N LEU A 66 -4.12 -5.20 -9.09
CA LEU A 66 -2.79 -5.81 -9.32
C LEU A 66 -2.84 -7.29 -9.77
N ASP A 67 -3.93 -7.99 -9.51
CA ASP A 67 -4.16 -9.37 -9.98
C ASP A 67 -4.73 -9.45 -11.41
N GLY A 68 -4.80 -8.31 -12.12
CA GLY A 68 -5.30 -8.20 -13.49
C GLY A 68 -6.82 -8.32 -13.62
N GLN A 69 -7.58 -8.31 -12.52
CA GLN A 69 -9.03 -8.43 -12.53
C GLN A 69 -9.71 -7.07 -12.61
N GLU A 70 -10.61 -6.87 -13.58
CA GLU A 70 -11.51 -5.71 -13.62
C GLU A 70 -12.61 -5.91 -12.57
N ARG A 71 -12.76 -4.93 -11.70
CA ARG A 71 -13.74 -4.92 -10.61
C ARG A 71 -14.63 -3.69 -10.71
N GLN A 72 -15.90 -3.86 -10.38
CA GLN A 72 -16.87 -2.76 -10.35
C GLN A 72 -17.00 -2.27 -8.90
N MET A 73 -16.82 -0.96 -8.72
CA MET A 73 -16.92 -0.30 -7.42
C MET A 73 -18.32 0.24 -7.18
N ASP A 74 -18.73 0.29 -5.93
CA ASP A 74 -19.86 1.09 -5.48
C ASP A 74 -19.38 2.37 -4.78
N GLU A 75 -20.27 3.32 -4.56
CA GLU A 75 -20.00 4.63 -3.95
C GLU A 75 -19.52 4.59 -2.49
N ASN A 76 -19.54 3.42 -1.84
CA ASN A 76 -19.04 3.26 -0.48
C ASN A 76 -17.58 2.80 -0.44
N VAL A 77 -17.04 2.33 -1.57
CA VAL A 77 -15.64 1.91 -1.68
C VAL A 77 -14.74 3.14 -1.67
N LEU A 78 -13.73 3.12 -0.81
CA LEU A 78 -12.72 4.18 -0.76
C LEU A 78 -11.61 3.87 -1.77
N MET A 79 -11.26 4.88 -2.58
CA MET A 79 -10.24 4.78 -3.62
C MET A 79 -9.06 5.68 -3.30
N ILE A 80 -7.86 5.19 -3.58
CA ILE A 80 -6.67 6.01 -3.69
C ILE A 80 -6.55 6.43 -5.14
N CYS A 81 -6.45 7.74 -5.38
CA CYS A 81 -6.38 8.34 -6.70
C CYS A 81 -5.15 9.24 -6.79
N ASP A 82 -4.74 9.51 -8.00
CA ASP A 82 -3.85 10.63 -8.32
C ASP A 82 -4.67 11.82 -8.86
N GLY A 83 -4.03 12.79 -9.50
CA GLY A 83 -4.71 13.96 -10.07
C GLY A 83 -5.70 13.66 -11.21
N GLU A 84 -5.69 12.46 -11.78
CA GLU A 84 -6.48 12.11 -12.96
C GLU A 84 -7.29 10.83 -12.80
N LYS A 85 -6.75 9.80 -12.13
CA LYS A 85 -7.30 8.43 -12.12
C LYS A 85 -7.19 7.75 -10.76
N ALA A 86 -7.93 6.65 -10.58
CA ALA A 86 -7.74 5.75 -9.46
C ALA A 86 -6.46 4.92 -9.65
N VAL A 87 -5.70 4.76 -8.57
CA VAL A 87 -4.44 4.00 -8.51
C VAL A 87 -4.48 2.85 -7.49
N GLY A 88 -5.52 2.80 -6.65
CA GLY A 88 -5.71 1.72 -5.70
C GLY A 88 -7.09 1.71 -5.04
N ILE A 89 -7.46 0.57 -4.50
CA ILE A 89 -8.60 0.41 -3.60
C ILE A 89 -8.04 0.48 -2.17
N ALA A 90 -8.42 1.53 -1.44
CA ALA A 90 -7.89 1.83 -0.12
C ALA A 90 -7.93 0.63 0.82
N GLY A 91 -6.78 0.25 1.38
CA GLY A 91 -6.63 -0.82 2.34
C GLY A 91 -6.93 -2.24 1.82
N ILE A 92 -7.14 -2.41 0.51
CA ILE A 92 -7.47 -3.70 -0.09
C ILE A 92 -6.41 -4.12 -1.11
N MET A 93 -6.28 -3.40 -2.24
CA MET A 93 -5.32 -3.75 -3.28
C MET A 93 -5.01 -2.55 -4.18
N GLY A 94 -3.73 -2.40 -4.55
CA GLY A 94 -3.29 -1.42 -5.53
C GLY A 94 -3.78 -1.71 -6.95
N GLY A 95 -3.58 -0.74 -7.83
CA GLY A 95 -3.92 -0.84 -9.26
C GLY A 95 -2.77 -1.36 -10.11
N GLU A 96 -3.11 -2.06 -11.19
CA GLU A 96 -2.15 -2.47 -12.21
C GLU A 96 -1.43 -1.26 -12.81
N ASN A 97 -2.13 -0.12 -12.93
CA ASN A 97 -1.65 1.11 -13.56
C ASN A 97 -0.60 1.90 -12.75
N SER A 98 -0.27 1.48 -11.55
CA SER A 98 0.70 2.12 -10.66
C SER A 98 1.68 1.12 -10.01
N MET A 99 1.68 -0.10 -10.50
CA MET A 99 2.51 -1.16 -9.93
C MET A 99 4.01 -0.90 -10.13
N ILE A 100 4.81 -1.40 -9.20
CA ILE A 100 6.26 -1.39 -9.29
C ILE A 100 6.72 -2.35 -10.38
N THR A 101 7.47 -1.82 -11.35
CA THR A 101 8.14 -2.57 -12.42
C THR A 101 9.65 -2.47 -12.30
N ASP A 102 10.38 -3.23 -13.10
CA ASP A 102 11.86 -3.17 -13.14
C ASP A 102 12.38 -1.79 -13.64
N GLN A 103 11.50 -0.95 -14.19
CA GLN A 103 11.84 0.38 -14.71
C GLN A 103 11.68 1.49 -13.67
N VAL A 104 11.14 1.19 -12.48
CA VAL A 104 10.90 2.20 -11.45
C VAL A 104 12.19 2.92 -11.06
N ARG A 105 12.09 4.25 -10.94
CA ARG A 105 13.19 5.12 -10.52
C ARG A 105 12.95 5.75 -9.16
N THR A 106 11.72 6.17 -8.93
CA THR A 106 11.30 6.80 -7.68
C THR A 106 10.07 6.09 -7.13
N VAL A 107 10.18 5.66 -5.88
CA VAL A 107 9.10 4.96 -5.17
C VAL A 107 8.43 5.92 -4.19
N LEU A 108 7.11 5.95 -4.19
CA LEU A 108 6.30 6.57 -3.16
C LEU A 108 5.76 5.49 -2.24
N PHE A 109 6.15 5.51 -0.96
CA PHE A 109 5.55 4.63 0.05
C PHE A 109 4.30 5.27 0.64
N GLU A 110 3.27 4.45 0.81
CA GLU A 110 2.05 4.77 1.53
C GLU A 110 1.96 3.91 2.80
N ALA A 111 1.71 4.56 3.94
CA ALA A 111 1.19 3.91 5.13
C ALA A 111 -0.01 4.71 5.61
N ALA A 112 -1.13 4.06 5.77
CA ALA A 112 -2.40 4.72 6.06
C ALA A 112 -3.17 4.01 7.18
N CYS A 113 -4.13 4.71 7.76
CA CYS A 113 -5.12 4.14 8.64
C CYS A 113 -6.51 4.44 8.09
N PHE A 114 -7.23 3.40 7.70
CA PHE A 114 -8.59 3.50 7.15
C PHE A 114 -9.62 3.02 8.16
N ASP A 115 -10.87 3.45 8.02
CA ASP A 115 -11.98 2.92 8.80
C ASP A 115 -12.16 1.42 8.56
N GLY A 116 -11.90 0.61 9.59
CA GLY A 116 -11.91 -0.85 9.48
C GLY A 116 -13.26 -1.43 9.06
N THR A 117 -14.37 -0.76 9.46
CA THR A 117 -15.71 -1.18 9.05
C THR A 117 -15.92 -0.96 7.56
N ASN A 118 -15.48 0.20 7.04
CA ASN A 118 -15.54 0.48 5.61
C ASN A 118 -14.73 -0.53 4.82
N ILE A 119 -13.47 -0.81 5.22
CA ILE A 119 -12.62 -1.79 4.53
C ILE A 119 -13.25 -3.18 4.53
N ARG A 120 -13.77 -3.64 5.66
CA ARG A 120 -14.44 -4.96 5.77
C ARG A 120 -15.65 -5.07 4.83
N LEU A 121 -16.50 -4.05 4.82
CA LEU A 121 -17.70 -4.05 3.97
C LEU A 121 -17.34 -3.92 2.48
N SER A 122 -16.38 -3.08 2.13
CA SER A 122 -15.89 -2.92 0.76
C SER A 122 -15.25 -4.20 0.24
N SER A 123 -14.36 -4.83 1.01
CA SER A 123 -13.74 -6.13 0.70
C SER A 123 -14.79 -7.21 0.40
N LYS A 124 -15.86 -7.28 1.24
CA LYS A 124 -16.96 -8.21 1.02
C LYS A 124 -17.76 -7.92 -0.26
N ARG A 125 -18.06 -6.64 -0.53
CA ARG A 125 -18.83 -6.22 -1.72
C ARG A 125 -18.12 -6.54 -3.02
N ILE A 126 -16.83 -6.24 -3.10
CA ILE A 126 -16.04 -6.51 -4.32
C ILE A 126 -15.53 -7.96 -4.39
N GLY A 127 -15.78 -8.78 -3.37
CA GLY A 127 -15.35 -10.18 -3.32
C GLY A 127 -13.83 -10.35 -3.27
N LEU A 128 -13.11 -9.38 -2.68
CA LEU A 128 -11.66 -9.40 -2.61
C LEU A 128 -11.18 -9.24 -1.16
N ARG A 129 -10.62 -10.30 -0.61
CA ARG A 129 -9.94 -10.28 0.69
C ARG A 129 -8.44 -10.44 0.50
N THR A 130 -7.66 -9.58 1.16
CA THR A 130 -6.20 -9.58 1.15
C THR A 130 -5.66 -9.58 2.57
N ASP A 131 -4.36 -9.83 2.76
CA ASP A 131 -3.70 -9.73 4.07
C ASP A 131 -3.84 -8.31 4.62
N ALA A 132 -3.67 -7.28 3.77
CA ALA A 132 -3.87 -5.89 4.14
C ALA A 132 -5.29 -5.63 4.64
N SER A 133 -6.32 -6.02 3.87
CA SER A 133 -7.72 -5.82 4.28
C SER A 133 -8.06 -6.55 5.59
N GLY A 134 -7.46 -7.72 5.82
CA GLY A 134 -7.60 -8.48 7.06
C GLY A 134 -7.00 -7.80 8.29
N LYS A 135 -5.96 -6.97 8.11
CA LYS A 135 -5.37 -6.14 9.18
C LYS A 135 -6.19 -4.87 9.39
N PHE A 136 -6.53 -4.15 8.32
CA PHE A 136 -7.34 -2.91 8.42
C PHE A 136 -8.71 -3.13 9.05
N GLU A 137 -9.40 -4.24 8.74
CA GLU A 137 -10.75 -4.53 9.28
C GLU A 137 -10.78 -4.67 10.82
N LYS A 138 -9.63 -4.96 11.43
CA LYS A 138 -9.48 -5.09 12.89
C LYS A 138 -9.22 -3.77 13.59
N GLY A 139 -8.99 -2.70 12.83
CA GLY A 139 -8.55 -1.40 13.32
C GLY A 139 -7.05 -1.35 13.53
N LEU A 140 -6.43 -0.29 13.03
CA LEU A 140 -5.00 -0.02 13.20
C LEU A 140 -4.82 1.28 13.99
N ASP A 141 -3.66 1.40 14.64
CA ASP A 141 -3.26 2.64 15.29
C ASP A 141 -2.71 3.62 14.23
N PRO A 142 -3.37 4.77 14.00
CA PRO A 142 -2.87 5.74 13.03
C PRO A 142 -1.51 6.35 13.40
N ASN A 143 -1.10 6.30 14.68
CA ASN A 143 0.19 6.80 15.12
C ASN A 143 1.36 5.88 14.71
N ASN A 144 1.07 4.65 14.27
CA ASN A 144 2.09 3.69 13.85
C ASN A 144 2.54 3.88 12.38
N ALA A 145 1.82 4.66 11.60
CA ALA A 145 2.08 4.82 10.16
C ALA A 145 3.47 5.42 9.87
N GLU A 146 3.86 6.46 10.60
CA GLU A 146 5.18 7.11 10.43
C GLU A 146 6.33 6.15 10.78
N ALA A 147 6.23 5.45 11.90
CA ALA A 147 7.25 4.47 12.31
C ALA A 147 7.42 3.34 11.29
N ALA A 148 6.33 2.90 10.66
CA ALA A 148 6.38 1.91 9.60
C ALA A 148 7.05 2.44 8.32
N ILE A 149 6.78 3.68 7.92
CA ILE A 149 7.45 4.36 6.80
C ILE A 149 8.96 4.47 7.07
N ASP A 150 9.34 4.93 8.25
CA ASP A 150 10.75 5.06 8.64
C ASP A 150 11.46 3.71 8.59
N ARG A 151 10.80 2.65 9.06
CA ARG A 151 11.36 1.29 8.98
C ARG A 151 11.53 0.81 7.55
N ALA A 152 10.58 1.07 6.67
CA ALA A 152 10.71 0.73 5.26
C ALA A 152 11.85 1.50 4.59
N CYS A 153 11.98 2.79 4.88
CA CYS A 153 13.08 3.63 4.41
C CYS A 153 14.44 3.11 4.90
N GLN A 154 14.54 2.78 6.18
CA GLN A 154 15.75 2.19 6.75
C GLN A 154 16.14 0.88 6.01
N LEU A 155 15.19 -0.01 5.78
CA LEU A 155 15.44 -1.26 5.05
C LEU A 155 15.84 -1.01 3.60
N MET A 156 15.28 0.01 2.95
CA MET A 156 15.68 0.40 1.60
C MET A 156 17.16 0.77 1.51
N GLU A 157 17.67 1.53 2.48
CA GLU A 157 19.07 1.94 2.53
C GLU A 157 19.99 0.79 2.95
N GLU A 158 19.64 0.06 4.02
CA GLU A 158 20.42 -1.07 4.52
C GLU A 158 20.61 -2.18 3.48
N LEU A 159 19.60 -2.40 2.64
CA LEU A 159 19.65 -3.41 1.59
C LEU A 159 20.22 -2.87 0.26
N GLY A 160 20.61 -1.60 0.21
CA GLY A 160 21.07 -0.95 -1.02
C GLY A 160 20.03 -0.96 -2.14
N ALA A 161 18.75 -1.02 -1.78
CA ALA A 161 17.64 -1.03 -2.73
C ALA A 161 17.37 0.37 -3.32
N GLY A 162 17.65 1.42 -2.54
CA GLY A 162 17.48 2.81 -2.95
C GLY A 162 18.05 3.77 -1.92
N GLU A 163 17.95 5.06 -2.22
CA GLU A 163 18.29 6.17 -1.34
C GLU A 163 17.01 6.90 -0.94
N VAL A 164 16.91 7.30 0.32
CA VAL A 164 15.73 8.02 0.82
C VAL A 164 15.82 9.48 0.43
N VAL A 165 14.80 9.98 -0.27
CA VAL A 165 14.62 11.40 -0.53
C VAL A 165 13.90 12.02 0.67
N GLY A 166 14.47 13.04 1.26
CA GLY A 166 13.95 13.66 2.46
C GLY A 166 12.56 14.28 2.29
N GLY A 167 11.79 14.26 3.35
CA GLY A 167 10.44 14.79 3.46
C GLY A 167 9.38 13.71 3.58
N ILE A 168 8.41 13.96 4.46
CA ILE A 168 7.21 13.14 4.63
C ILE A 168 5.99 14.02 4.41
N VAL A 169 4.96 13.48 3.77
CA VAL A 169 3.65 14.13 3.66
C VAL A 169 2.71 13.37 4.58
N ASP A 170 2.34 14.00 5.69
CA ASP A 170 1.40 13.44 6.65
C ASP A 170 0.10 14.25 6.65
N TYR A 171 -1.02 13.53 6.48
CA TYR A 171 -2.37 14.09 6.54
C TYR A 171 -3.16 13.39 7.64
N TYR A 172 -3.12 13.96 8.84
CA TYR A 172 -3.79 13.43 10.02
C TYR A 172 -4.58 14.54 10.73
N GLN A 173 -5.83 14.76 10.29
CA GLN A 173 -6.65 15.90 10.74
C GLN A 173 -7.06 15.82 12.21
N VAL A 174 -7.47 14.64 12.68
CA VAL A 174 -7.97 14.46 14.06
C VAL A 174 -7.10 13.40 14.74
N LYS A 175 -6.08 13.88 15.44
CA LYS A 175 -5.17 12.98 16.17
C LYS A 175 -5.95 12.24 17.27
N ARG A 176 -5.79 10.93 17.29
CA ARG A 176 -6.27 10.07 18.37
C ARG A 176 -5.16 9.96 19.41
N GLU A 177 -5.51 10.14 20.67
CA GLU A 177 -4.59 9.79 21.76
C GLU A 177 -4.45 8.26 21.83
N PRO A 178 -3.25 7.75 22.21
CA PRO A 178 -3.01 6.32 22.31
C PRO A 178 -3.93 5.65 23.32
#